data_56ad8bc38c058110efba91741f7ecc00
#
_entry.id   56ad8bc38c058110efba91741f7ecc00
#
_cell.length_a   1.000
_cell.length_b   1.000
_cell.length_c   1.000
_cell.angle_alpha   90.00
_cell.angle_beta   90.00
_cell.angle_gamma   90.00
#
_symmetry.space_group_name_H-M   'P 1'
#
loop_
_entity.id
_entity.type
_entity.pdbx_description
1 polymer ?
#
loop_
_entity_poly.entity_id
_entity_poly.type
_entity_poly.pdbx_seq_one_letter_code
_entity_poly.pdbx_strand_id
1 'polypeptide(L)'
;MDASMTMAEALNYKSPCTPAHRAVELSEHATLTRLLDEGADADEVCCRMTLLMHAIDTEVDVANQSGEPIDSALTAVLLAYGADPHLAVNGQAAYDCARELRHDMAIRLMDRFSTRTTKLAARFRRGRRR
;
A
#
# COMPACT_ATOMS: atom_id res chain seq x y z
N MET A 1 -5.82 7.27 -33.00
CA MET A 1 -5.81 7.35 -32.42
C MET A 1 -5.54 7.72 -31.74
N ASP A 2 -5.98 8.42 -31.60
CA ASP A 2 -5.64 8.59 -30.86
C ASP A 2 -5.36 7.86 -30.11
N ALA A 3 -5.36 7.20 -30.56
CA ALA A 3 -4.79 6.16 -29.77
C ALA A 3 -3.52 6.58 -29.16
N SER A 4 -3.05 7.59 -29.67
CA SER A 4 -1.87 8.23 -29.15
C SER A 4 -2.05 8.55 -27.68
N MET A 5 -3.25 8.94 -27.31
CA MET A 5 -3.55 9.12 -25.91
C MET A 5 -4.14 7.83 -25.38
N THR A 6 -3.31 7.04 -24.77
CA THR A 6 -3.78 5.77 -24.19
C THR A 6 -4.69 6.02 -23.01
N MET A 7 -5.42 5.01 -22.60
CA MET A 7 -6.23 5.11 -21.38
C MET A 7 -5.38 5.46 -20.18
N ALA A 8 -4.18 4.90 -20.13
CA ALA A 8 -3.27 5.20 -19.03
C ALA A 8 -2.88 6.67 -19.00
N GLU A 9 -2.60 7.24 -20.16
CA GLU A 9 -2.26 8.66 -20.25
C GLU A 9 -3.45 9.54 -19.91
N ALA A 10 -4.63 9.17 -20.39
CA ALA A 10 -5.85 9.92 -20.07
C ALA A 10 -6.15 9.88 -18.59
N LEU A 11 -6.00 8.73 -17.96
CA LEU A 11 -6.21 8.58 -16.52
C LEU A 11 -5.16 9.35 -15.73
N ASN A 12 -3.92 9.30 -16.19
CA ASN A 12 -2.83 10.02 -15.55
C ASN A 12 -3.09 11.52 -15.60
N TYR A 13 -3.57 12.00 -16.71
CA TYR A 13 -3.86 13.42 -16.88
C TYR A 13 -5.02 13.87 -15.99
N LYS A 14 -6.04 13.05 -15.87
CA LYS A 14 -7.23 13.40 -15.11
C LYS A 14 -7.10 13.14 -13.62
N SER A 15 -6.25 12.19 -13.25
CA SER A 15 -6.11 11.79 -11.87
C SER A 15 -4.90 12.46 -11.23
N PRO A 16 -5.05 13.01 -10.03
CA PRO A 16 -3.91 13.57 -9.32
C PRO A 16 -3.05 12.50 -8.65
N CYS A 17 -3.27 11.23 -8.97
CA CYS A 17 -2.55 10.14 -8.32
C CYS A 17 -1.06 10.22 -8.58
N THR A 18 -0.29 9.91 -7.56
CA THR A 18 1.17 9.85 -7.62
C THR A 18 1.62 8.62 -8.40
N PRO A 19 2.88 8.60 -8.86
CA PRO A 19 3.39 7.40 -9.53
C PRO A 19 3.25 6.12 -8.67
N ALA A 20 3.48 6.22 -7.36
CA ALA A 20 3.37 5.06 -6.49
C ALA A 20 1.92 4.57 -6.40
N HIS A 21 0.96 5.47 -6.26
CA HIS A 21 -0.45 5.09 -6.24
C HIS A 21 -0.87 4.46 -7.57
N ARG A 22 -0.34 4.96 -8.68
CA ARG A 22 -0.64 4.38 -9.99
C ARG A 22 -0.07 2.97 -10.11
N ALA A 23 1.15 2.76 -9.62
CA ALA A 23 1.77 1.44 -9.64
C ALA A 23 0.92 0.45 -8.83
N VAL A 24 0.39 0.87 -7.70
CA VAL A 24 -0.50 0.04 -6.88
C VAL A 24 -1.78 -0.27 -7.67
N GLU A 25 -2.39 0.75 -8.23
CA GLU A 25 -3.64 0.59 -8.99
C GLU A 25 -3.49 -0.43 -10.12
N LEU A 26 -2.36 -0.41 -10.79
CA LEU A 26 -2.10 -1.27 -11.94
C LEU A 26 -1.40 -2.57 -11.55
N SER A 27 -1.22 -2.83 -10.27
CA SER A 27 -0.55 -4.02 -9.76
C SER A 27 0.86 -4.19 -10.34
N GLU A 28 1.56 -3.09 -10.50
CA GLU A 28 2.92 -3.09 -11.03
C GLU A 28 3.92 -3.18 -9.89
N HIS A 29 4.15 -4.39 -9.41
CA HIS A 29 4.99 -4.64 -8.23
C HIS A 29 6.41 -4.12 -8.40
N ALA A 30 7.01 -4.39 -9.56
CA ALA A 30 8.38 -3.97 -9.81
C ALA A 30 8.50 -2.45 -9.84
N THR A 31 7.54 -1.76 -10.45
CA THR A 31 7.52 -0.31 -10.50
C THR A 31 7.37 0.28 -9.12
N LEU A 32 6.46 -0.28 -8.32
CA LEU A 32 6.26 0.18 -6.95
C LEU A 32 7.55 0.02 -6.14
N THR A 33 8.18 -1.14 -6.22
CA THR A 33 9.41 -1.40 -5.49
C THR A 33 10.51 -0.42 -5.89
N ARG A 34 10.65 -0.18 -7.19
CA ARG A 34 11.65 0.77 -7.68
C ARG A 34 11.41 2.18 -7.13
N LEU A 35 10.15 2.62 -7.14
CA LEU A 35 9.82 3.94 -6.62
C LEU A 35 10.13 4.06 -5.13
N LEU A 36 9.83 3.03 -4.37
CA LEU A 36 10.12 3.02 -2.94
C LEU A 36 11.63 2.99 -2.68
N ASP A 37 12.38 2.23 -3.49
CA ASP A 37 13.84 2.23 -3.41
C ASP A 37 14.43 3.60 -3.70
N GLU A 38 13.79 4.36 -4.57
CA GLU A 38 14.23 5.70 -4.95
C GLU A 38 13.80 6.77 -3.95
N GLY A 39 13.11 6.38 -2.89
CA GLY A 39 12.78 7.29 -1.81
C GLY A 39 11.33 7.75 -1.76
N ALA A 40 10.43 7.15 -2.54
CA ALA A 40 9.03 7.49 -2.44
C ALA A 40 8.52 7.20 -1.03
N ASP A 41 7.63 8.04 -0.53
CA ASP A 41 7.08 7.91 0.81
C ASP A 41 6.08 6.75 0.83
N ALA A 42 6.39 5.72 1.61
CA ALA A 42 5.52 4.54 1.72
C ALA A 42 4.16 4.88 2.34
N ASP A 43 4.03 6.03 2.99
CA ASP A 43 2.80 6.47 3.62
C ASP A 43 2.10 7.59 2.86
N GLU A 44 2.50 7.86 1.63
CA GLU A 44 1.89 8.98 0.91
C GLU A 44 0.39 8.78 0.71
N VAL A 45 -0.33 9.90 0.74
CA VAL A 45 -1.79 9.91 0.64
C VAL A 45 -2.19 10.52 -0.68
N CYS A 46 -3.10 9.87 -1.38
CA CYS A 46 -3.68 10.39 -2.60
C CYS A 46 -5.12 9.89 -2.69
N CYS A 47 -6.03 10.79 -3.07
CA CYS A 47 -7.44 10.42 -3.22
C CYS A 47 -8.03 9.81 -1.94
N ARG A 48 -7.63 10.35 -0.81
CA ARG A 48 -8.13 9.97 0.54
C ARG A 48 -7.71 8.56 0.96
N MET A 49 -6.64 8.05 0.37
CA MET A 49 -6.12 6.74 0.74
C MET A 49 -4.62 6.80 0.94
N THR A 50 -4.11 6.07 1.94
CA THR A 50 -2.69 5.81 2.01
C THR A 50 -2.35 4.77 0.94
N LEU A 51 -1.08 4.60 0.64
CA LEU A 51 -0.68 3.55 -0.29
C LEU A 51 -1.12 2.18 0.19
N LEU A 52 -1.03 1.93 1.50
CA LEU A 52 -1.41 0.65 2.06
C LEU A 52 -2.91 0.38 1.90
N MET A 53 -3.75 1.40 2.15
CA MET A 53 -5.19 1.27 1.93
C MET A 53 -5.49 0.97 0.47
N HIS A 54 -4.81 1.67 -0.43
CA HIS A 54 -4.99 1.48 -1.87
C HIS A 54 -4.58 0.07 -2.30
N ALA A 55 -3.47 -0.43 -1.74
CA ALA A 55 -3.01 -1.78 -2.04
C ALA A 55 -4.04 -2.83 -1.64
N ILE A 56 -4.59 -2.70 -0.44
CA ILE A 56 -5.60 -3.63 0.06
C ILE A 56 -6.84 -3.61 -0.85
N ASP A 57 -7.29 -2.42 -1.21
CA ASP A 57 -8.44 -2.26 -2.08
C ASP A 57 -8.20 -2.89 -3.45
N THR A 58 -7.06 -2.61 -4.05
CA THR A 58 -6.70 -3.15 -5.37
C THR A 58 -6.60 -4.68 -5.34
N GLU A 59 -5.97 -5.23 -4.30
CA GLU A 59 -5.81 -6.68 -4.19
C GLU A 59 -7.15 -7.39 -4.12
N VAL A 60 -8.08 -6.84 -3.34
CA VAL A 60 -9.41 -7.43 -3.23
C VAL A 60 -10.17 -7.27 -4.54
N ASP A 61 -10.08 -6.09 -5.16
CA ASP A 61 -10.78 -5.82 -6.41
C ASP A 61 -10.32 -6.74 -7.53
N VAL A 62 -9.01 -6.94 -7.66
CA VAL A 62 -8.46 -7.85 -8.67
C VAL A 62 -8.94 -9.28 -8.43
N ALA A 63 -8.95 -9.73 -7.18
CA ALA A 63 -9.43 -11.06 -6.84
C ALA A 63 -10.89 -11.23 -7.21
N ASN A 64 -11.72 -10.22 -6.92
CA ASN A 64 -13.13 -10.26 -7.24
C ASN A 64 -13.38 -10.31 -8.74
N GLN A 65 -12.58 -9.60 -9.51
CA GLN A 65 -12.73 -9.57 -10.96
C GLN A 65 -12.23 -10.84 -11.64
N SER A 66 -11.17 -11.43 -11.12
CA SER A 66 -10.54 -12.59 -11.75
C SER A 66 -11.04 -13.92 -11.22
N GLY A 67 -11.65 -13.93 -10.04
CA GLY A 67 -12.06 -15.14 -9.37
C GLY A 67 -10.91 -15.89 -8.71
N GLU A 68 -9.71 -15.31 -8.71
CA GLU A 68 -8.54 -15.90 -8.09
C GLU A 68 -8.45 -15.53 -6.61
N PRO A 69 -7.68 -16.29 -5.82
CA PRO A 69 -7.46 -15.90 -4.42
C PRO A 69 -6.83 -14.53 -4.32
N ILE A 70 -7.05 -13.86 -3.19
CA ILE A 70 -6.48 -12.53 -2.96
C ILE A 70 -4.96 -12.64 -2.86
N ASP A 71 -4.27 -11.82 -3.64
CA ASP A 71 -2.82 -11.71 -3.62
C ASP A 71 -2.45 -10.59 -2.65
N SER A 72 -1.48 -10.81 -1.78
CA SER A 72 -1.07 -9.83 -0.78
C SER A 72 0.31 -9.23 -1.05
N ALA A 73 0.84 -9.38 -2.25
CA ALA A 73 2.19 -8.93 -2.57
C ALA A 73 2.36 -7.42 -2.45
N LEU A 74 1.40 -6.63 -2.92
CA LEU A 74 1.48 -5.17 -2.80
C LEU A 74 1.51 -4.75 -1.33
N THR A 75 0.63 -5.31 -0.53
CA THR A 75 0.57 -5.05 0.91
C THR A 75 1.90 -5.39 1.56
N ALA A 76 2.46 -6.57 1.24
CA ALA A 76 3.72 -7.02 1.83
C ALA A 76 4.88 -6.09 1.45
N VAL A 77 4.95 -5.66 0.21
CA VAL A 77 6.01 -4.74 -0.24
C VAL A 77 5.94 -3.43 0.54
N LEU A 78 4.75 -2.85 0.64
CA LEU A 78 4.60 -1.58 1.35
C LEU A 78 4.98 -1.69 2.82
N LEU A 79 4.57 -2.77 3.47
CA LEU A 79 4.93 -3.00 4.87
C LEU A 79 6.44 -3.18 5.03
N ALA A 80 7.08 -3.88 4.09
CA ALA A 80 8.52 -4.07 4.12
C ALA A 80 9.27 -2.74 4.00
N TYR A 81 8.69 -1.76 3.32
CA TYR A 81 9.28 -0.43 3.19
C TYR A 81 8.82 0.54 4.27
N GLY A 82 8.13 0.04 5.28
CA GLY A 82 7.83 0.83 6.47
C GLY A 82 6.49 1.54 6.47
N ALA A 83 5.57 1.16 5.59
CA ALA A 83 4.23 1.75 5.63
C ALA A 83 3.57 1.52 6.97
N ASP A 84 2.91 2.55 7.48
CA ASP A 84 2.28 2.53 8.80
C ASP A 84 0.83 2.09 8.69
N PRO A 85 0.48 0.89 9.18
CA PRO A 85 -0.89 0.39 9.08
C PRO A 85 -1.89 1.12 9.97
N HIS A 86 -1.39 1.95 10.90
CA HIS A 86 -2.24 2.70 11.82
C HIS A 86 -2.50 4.13 11.34
N LEU A 87 -1.85 4.57 10.27
CA LEU A 87 -2.06 5.91 9.74
C LEU A 87 -3.48 6.05 9.22
N ALA A 88 -4.23 6.96 9.83
CA ALA A 88 -5.64 7.13 9.50
C ALA A 88 -5.85 8.31 8.56
N VAL A 89 -6.79 8.13 7.63
CA VAL A 89 -7.25 9.20 6.74
C VAL A 89 -8.76 9.22 6.86
N ASN A 90 -9.33 10.36 7.23
CA ASN A 90 -10.76 10.50 7.45
C ASN A 90 -11.30 9.45 8.44
N GLY A 91 -10.53 9.17 9.46
CA GLY A 91 -10.94 8.24 10.51
C GLY A 91 -10.79 6.77 10.17
N GLN A 92 -10.22 6.45 9.01
CA GLN A 92 -9.99 5.06 8.61
C GLN A 92 -8.50 4.79 8.44
N ALA A 93 -8.06 3.63 8.93
CA ALA A 93 -6.71 3.14 8.71
C ALA A 93 -6.76 1.89 7.82
N ALA A 94 -5.59 1.40 7.44
CA ALA A 94 -5.51 0.21 6.60
C ALA A 94 -6.18 -1.00 7.25
N TYR A 95 -6.09 -1.13 8.57
CA TYR A 95 -6.77 -2.20 9.30
C TYR A 95 -8.28 -2.19 9.07
N ASP A 96 -8.88 -1.00 9.08
CA ASP A 96 -10.31 -0.89 8.88
C ASP A 96 -10.70 -1.34 7.48
N CYS A 97 -9.92 -0.92 6.49
CA CYS A 97 -10.17 -1.32 5.11
C CYS A 97 -10.04 -2.84 4.95
N ALA A 98 -9.00 -3.43 5.54
CA ALA A 98 -8.77 -4.87 5.44
C ALA A 98 -9.90 -5.66 6.09
N ARG A 99 -10.41 -5.18 7.23
CA ARG A 99 -11.54 -5.85 7.89
C ARG A 99 -12.81 -5.77 7.06
N GLU A 100 -13.11 -4.59 6.53
CA GLU A 100 -14.30 -4.40 5.71
C GLU A 100 -14.28 -5.26 4.46
N LEU A 101 -13.12 -5.36 3.84
CA LEU A 101 -12.95 -6.10 2.60
C LEU A 101 -12.59 -7.57 2.83
N ARG A 102 -12.43 -7.96 4.09
CA ARG A 102 -12.10 -9.34 4.48
C ARG A 102 -10.77 -9.82 3.88
N HIS A 103 -9.80 -8.93 3.86
CA HIS A 103 -8.46 -9.27 3.42
C HIS A 103 -7.65 -9.77 4.63
N ASP A 104 -7.89 -11.02 5.00
CA ASP A 104 -7.31 -11.58 6.23
C ASP A 104 -5.78 -11.63 6.19
N MET A 105 -5.20 -11.92 5.03
CA MET A 105 -3.74 -11.96 4.93
C MET A 105 -3.13 -10.59 5.18
N ALA A 106 -3.78 -9.52 4.71
CA ALA A 106 -3.30 -8.17 4.97
C ALA A 106 -3.29 -7.89 6.48
N ILE A 107 -4.35 -8.31 7.18
CA ILE A 107 -4.43 -8.12 8.63
C ILE A 107 -3.26 -8.83 9.31
N ARG A 108 -3.00 -10.08 8.93
CA ARG A 108 -1.91 -10.85 9.51
C ARG A 108 -0.55 -10.22 9.24
N LEU A 109 -0.35 -9.71 8.03
CA LEU A 109 0.90 -9.04 7.68
C LEU A 109 1.08 -7.76 8.47
N MET A 110 0.02 -6.96 8.59
CA MET A 110 0.07 -5.72 9.36
C MET A 110 0.38 -5.98 10.82
N ASP A 111 -0.22 -7.02 11.39
CA ASP A 111 0.06 -7.41 12.78
C ASP A 111 1.54 -7.75 12.96
N ARG A 112 2.08 -8.54 12.05
CA ARG A 112 3.47 -8.97 12.15
C ARG A 112 4.44 -7.80 12.03
N PHE A 113 4.22 -6.93 11.06
CA PHE A 113 5.11 -5.79 10.85
C PHE A 113 5.00 -4.76 11.97
N SER A 114 3.81 -4.53 12.50
CA SER A 114 3.63 -3.62 13.62
C SER A 114 4.39 -4.10 14.86
N THR A 115 4.25 -5.38 15.20
CA THR A 115 4.93 -5.98 16.34
C THR A 115 6.44 -5.88 16.18
N ARG A 116 6.91 -6.18 14.98
CA ARG A 116 8.35 -6.16 14.69
C ARG A 116 8.91 -4.74 14.84
N THR A 117 8.21 -3.75 14.31
CA THR A 117 8.62 -2.36 14.40
C THR A 117 8.69 -1.92 15.85
N THR A 118 7.71 -2.29 16.66
CA THR A 118 7.66 -1.97 18.08
C THR A 118 8.86 -2.58 18.81
N LYS A 119 9.19 -3.83 18.51
CA LYS A 119 10.34 -4.50 19.12
C LYS A 119 11.66 -3.83 18.76
N LEU A 120 11.80 -3.43 17.50
CA LEU A 120 13.01 -2.74 17.06
C LEU A 120 13.16 -1.39 17.74
N ALA A 121 12.07 -0.64 17.85
CA ALA A 121 12.08 0.65 18.53
C ALA A 121 12.47 0.50 19.98
N ALA A 122 11.97 -0.53 20.67
CA ALA A 122 12.31 -0.79 22.05
C ALA A 122 13.78 -1.12 22.22
N ARG A 123 14.33 -1.93 21.31
CA ARG A 123 15.77 -2.24 21.30
C ARG A 123 16.62 -1.00 21.13
N PHE A 124 16.23 -0.13 20.21
CA PHE A 124 16.95 1.09 19.93
C PHE A 124 16.99 1.99 21.16
N ARG A 125 15.87 2.12 21.85
CA ARG A 125 15.78 2.94 23.05
C ARG A 125 16.68 2.41 24.15
N ARG A 126 16.74 1.11 24.32
CA ARG A 126 17.61 0.50 25.35
C ARG A 126 19.07 0.75 25.05
N GLY A 127 19.46 0.68 23.80
CA GLY A 127 20.83 0.96 23.39
C GLY A 127 21.25 2.38 23.72
N ARG A 128 20.34 3.33 23.62
CA ARG A 128 20.63 4.75 23.88
C ARG A 128 20.84 5.07 25.35
N ARG A 129 20.38 4.23 26.24
CA ARG A 129 20.49 4.49 27.68
C ARG A 129 21.86 4.17 28.23
N ARG A 130 22.72 3.64 27.41
CA ARG A 130 24.11 3.42 27.80
C ARG A 130 24.95 4.63 27.45
#